data_dd6feb7c9fa470e6a141cc03150b49d6
#
_entry.id   dd6feb7c9fa470e6a141cc03150b49d6
#
_cell.length_a   1.000
_cell.length_b   1.000
_cell.length_c   1.000
_cell.angle_alpha   90.00
_cell.angle_beta   90.00
_cell.angle_gamma   90.00
#
_symmetry.space_group_name_H-M   'P 1'
#
loop_
_entity.id
_entity.type
_entity.pdbx_description
1 polymer ?
#
loop_
_entity_poly.entity_id
_entity_poly.type
_entity_poly.pdbx_seq_one_letter_code
_entity_poly.pdbx_strand_id
1 'polypeptide(L)'
;RTEEKFLLTCGASAGLSAAFHAPLAGVMFSLEEVHKNFSVSVLISVMTASITADYISSQFIGIEPVFQFDIGNVLPQNYYWMIVVLGVILGCFGAFYNWFTLTVQAMYKKVSWLNEVTRLLIPFTLAGIFAFTAPELLGSGHELIDLMTDHKLLLGGAIFLLAAKFVFSAVCFGSGAP
;
A
#
# COMPACT_ATOMS: atom_id res chain seq x y z
N ARG A 1 9.90 19.80 -18.36
CA ARG A 1 8.61 19.09 -18.09
C ARG A 1 8.61 17.61 -18.51
N THR A 2 9.13 17.27 -19.70
CA THR A 2 9.18 15.86 -20.14
C THR A 2 10.28 15.11 -19.40
N GLU A 3 11.45 15.72 -19.23
CA GLU A 3 12.59 15.15 -18.47
C GLU A 3 12.27 14.98 -16.99
N GLU A 4 11.59 15.95 -16.38
CA GLU A 4 11.14 15.85 -14.98
C GLU A 4 10.21 14.66 -14.77
N LYS A 5 9.25 14.48 -15.69
CA LYS A 5 8.36 13.32 -15.63
C LYS A 5 9.09 12.01 -15.79
N PHE A 6 10.12 11.99 -16.64
CA PHE A 6 10.96 10.84 -16.86
C PHE A 6 11.76 10.45 -15.60
N LEU A 7 12.41 11.44 -14.98
CA LEU A 7 13.15 11.26 -13.72
C LEU A 7 12.22 10.83 -12.58
N LEU A 8 11.04 11.43 -12.48
CA LEU A 8 10.03 11.05 -11.49
C LEU A 8 9.60 9.59 -11.66
N THR A 9 9.39 9.14 -12.89
CA THR A 9 9.02 7.74 -13.18
C THR A 9 10.14 6.78 -12.79
N CYS A 10 11.39 7.10 -13.12
CA CYS A 10 12.56 6.30 -12.75
C CYS A 10 12.74 6.26 -11.22
N GLY A 11 12.58 7.40 -10.54
CA GLY A 11 12.67 7.49 -9.08
C GLY A 11 11.56 6.70 -8.38
N ALA A 12 10.32 6.79 -8.85
CA ALA A 12 9.20 6.03 -8.30
C ALA A 12 9.42 4.51 -8.46
N SER A 13 9.88 4.08 -9.63
CA SER A 13 10.20 2.67 -9.88
C SER A 13 11.34 2.17 -8.99
N ALA A 14 12.41 2.96 -8.89
CA ALA A 14 13.57 2.64 -8.06
C ALA A 14 13.19 2.54 -6.57
N GLY A 15 12.41 3.49 -6.06
CA GLY A 15 11.95 3.48 -4.67
C GLY A 15 11.06 2.28 -4.35
N LEU A 16 10.10 1.97 -5.22
CA LEU A 16 9.23 0.80 -5.03
C LEU A 16 10.01 -0.51 -5.10
N SER A 17 10.96 -0.60 -6.03
CA SER A 17 11.82 -1.77 -6.19
C SER A 17 12.71 -2.01 -4.97
N ALA A 18 13.33 -0.97 -4.46
CA ALA A 18 14.18 -1.05 -3.26
C ALA A 18 13.39 -1.41 -2.00
N ALA A 19 12.14 -0.92 -1.89
CA ALA A 19 11.30 -1.16 -0.72
C ALA A 19 10.73 -2.58 -0.65
N PHE A 20 10.42 -3.19 -1.81
CA PHE A 20 9.72 -4.47 -1.88
C PHE A 20 10.52 -5.61 -2.49
N HIS A 21 11.78 -5.38 -2.89
CA HIS A 21 12.59 -6.33 -3.67
C HIS A 21 11.85 -6.88 -4.90
N ALA A 22 11.12 -5.99 -5.58
CA ALA A 22 10.24 -6.35 -6.69
C ALA A 22 10.47 -5.41 -7.91
N PRO A 23 11.62 -5.54 -8.61
CA PRO A 23 11.98 -4.62 -9.69
C PRO A 23 10.98 -4.61 -10.84
N LEU A 24 10.43 -5.75 -11.21
CA LEU A 24 9.45 -5.82 -12.28
C LEU A 24 8.13 -5.15 -11.91
N ALA A 25 7.67 -5.35 -10.68
CA ALA A 25 6.46 -4.68 -10.16
C ALA A 25 6.63 -3.16 -10.10
N GLY A 26 7.81 -2.68 -9.65
CA GLY A 26 8.16 -1.27 -9.64
C GLY A 26 8.13 -0.63 -11.04
N VAL A 27 8.66 -1.34 -12.04
CA VAL A 27 8.61 -0.89 -13.44
C VAL A 27 7.18 -0.79 -13.94
N MET A 28 6.38 -1.85 -13.77
CA MET A 28 5.00 -1.88 -14.25
C MET A 28 4.15 -0.80 -13.60
N PHE A 29 4.22 -0.67 -12.28
CA PHE A 29 3.52 0.38 -11.55
C PHE A 29 3.87 1.78 -12.05
N SER A 30 5.15 2.06 -12.22
CA SER A 30 5.61 3.39 -12.62
C SER A 30 5.22 3.73 -14.06
N LEU A 31 5.16 2.75 -14.95
CA LEU A 31 4.71 2.94 -16.32
C LEU A 31 3.19 3.17 -16.38
N GLU A 32 2.43 2.43 -15.59
CA GLU A 32 0.96 2.49 -15.57
C GLU A 32 0.45 3.74 -14.86
N GLU A 33 0.93 4.02 -13.65
CA GLU A 33 0.38 5.09 -12.82
C GLU A 33 1.08 6.44 -13.00
N VAL A 34 2.40 6.44 -13.13
CA VAL A 34 3.18 7.70 -13.16
C VAL A 34 3.35 8.20 -14.59
N HIS A 35 3.86 7.35 -15.47
CA HIS A 35 4.17 7.78 -16.85
C HIS A 35 2.93 7.83 -17.74
N LYS A 36 2.06 6.84 -17.63
CA LYS A 36 0.80 6.70 -18.42
C LYS A 36 0.97 6.63 -19.93
N ASN A 37 2.20 6.52 -20.40
CA ASN A 37 2.55 6.36 -21.81
C ASN A 37 3.69 5.36 -21.92
N PHE A 38 3.51 4.38 -22.80
CA PHE A 38 4.53 3.36 -23.02
C PHE A 38 5.47 3.79 -24.15
N SER A 39 6.77 3.81 -23.88
CA SER A 39 7.81 3.89 -24.90
C SER A 39 8.99 3.00 -24.52
N VAL A 40 9.67 2.45 -25.52
CA VAL A 40 10.81 1.56 -25.30
C VAL A 40 11.94 2.26 -24.53
N SER A 41 12.18 3.54 -24.83
CA SER A 41 13.19 4.35 -24.15
C SER A 41 12.88 4.53 -22.67
N VAL A 42 11.61 4.83 -22.33
CA VAL A 42 11.17 4.93 -20.93
C VAL A 42 11.29 3.60 -20.22
N LEU A 43 10.85 2.51 -20.86
CA LEU A 43 10.92 1.17 -20.30
C LEU A 43 12.37 0.80 -19.92
N ILE A 44 13.34 0.97 -20.83
CA ILE A 44 14.73 0.64 -20.57
C ILE A 44 15.29 1.45 -19.40
N SER A 45 15.00 2.75 -19.34
CA SER A 45 15.51 3.61 -18.28
C SER A 45 14.89 3.26 -16.92
N VAL A 46 13.59 3.03 -16.90
CA VAL A 46 12.86 2.65 -15.67
C VAL A 46 13.31 1.27 -15.18
N MET A 47 13.50 0.30 -16.08
CA MET A 47 14.05 -1.02 -15.72
C MET A 47 15.46 -0.92 -15.16
N THR A 48 16.34 -0.14 -15.79
CA THR A 48 17.72 0.05 -15.31
C THR A 48 17.73 0.68 -13.92
N ALA A 49 16.93 1.73 -13.70
CA ALA A 49 16.80 2.37 -12.40
C ALA A 49 16.29 1.42 -11.33
N SER A 50 15.26 0.64 -11.67
CA SER A 50 14.61 -0.33 -10.77
C SER A 50 15.57 -1.44 -10.34
N ILE A 51 16.23 -2.10 -11.30
CA ILE A 51 17.16 -3.20 -11.03
C ILE A 51 18.38 -2.69 -10.26
N THR A 52 18.92 -1.51 -10.62
CA THR A 52 20.05 -0.93 -9.91
C THR A 52 19.71 -0.59 -8.46
N ALA A 53 18.53 -0.03 -8.22
CA ALA A 53 18.08 0.31 -6.88
C ALA A 53 17.87 -0.94 -6.03
N ASP A 54 17.26 -1.98 -6.58
CA ASP A 54 17.06 -3.26 -5.90
C ASP A 54 18.41 -3.92 -5.56
N TYR A 55 19.34 -3.96 -6.50
CA TYR A 55 20.66 -4.50 -6.27
C TYR A 55 21.42 -3.74 -5.18
N ILE A 56 21.40 -2.41 -5.21
CA ILE A 56 22.05 -1.59 -4.18
C ILE A 56 21.36 -1.80 -2.83
N SER A 57 20.03 -1.75 -2.78
CA SER A 57 19.27 -1.97 -1.55
C SER A 57 19.58 -3.31 -0.92
N SER A 58 19.63 -4.38 -1.70
CA SER A 58 19.94 -5.72 -1.22
C SER A 58 21.35 -5.88 -0.62
N GLN A 59 22.31 -5.04 -1.03
CA GLN A 59 23.66 -5.04 -0.44
C GLN A 59 23.71 -4.40 0.97
N PHE A 60 22.81 -3.46 1.25
CA PHE A 60 22.79 -2.74 2.53
C PHE A 60 21.77 -3.29 3.51
N ILE A 61 20.62 -3.72 3.03
CA ILE A 61 19.45 -4.12 3.87
C ILE A 61 19.32 -5.66 3.94
N GLY A 62 19.92 -6.37 2.97
CA GLY A 62 19.76 -7.82 2.82
C GLY A 62 18.70 -8.19 1.80
N ILE A 63 18.52 -9.50 1.57
CA ILE A 63 17.58 -10.06 0.58
C ILE A 63 16.36 -10.67 1.29
N GLU A 64 16.13 -10.32 2.54
CA GLU A 64 15.01 -10.88 3.29
C GLU A 64 13.67 -10.35 2.73
N PRO A 65 12.70 -11.25 2.47
CA PRO A 65 11.38 -10.83 2.02
C PRO A 65 10.70 -9.99 3.10
N VAL A 66 9.93 -9.01 2.68
CA VAL A 66 9.20 -8.08 3.57
C VAL A 66 8.29 -8.84 4.54
N PHE A 67 7.76 -9.98 4.12
CA PHE A 67 6.97 -10.88 4.97
C PHE A 67 7.62 -12.25 5.00
N GLN A 68 7.97 -12.71 6.18
CA GLN A 68 8.51 -14.06 6.41
C GLN A 68 7.38 -14.95 6.95
N PHE A 69 6.80 -15.76 6.07
CA PHE A 69 5.84 -16.77 6.47
C PHE A 69 6.51 -18.14 6.49
N ASP A 70 6.40 -18.84 7.61
CA ASP A 70 6.83 -20.23 7.71
C ASP A 70 5.79 -21.12 6.99
N ILE A 71 6.07 -21.41 5.72
CA ILE A 71 5.20 -22.22 4.87
C ILE A 71 5.55 -23.69 5.10
N GLY A 72 4.94 -24.30 6.10
CA GLY A 72 5.18 -25.71 6.43
C GLY A 72 4.79 -26.70 5.33
N ASN A 73 3.81 -26.39 4.49
CA ASN A 73 3.34 -27.27 3.42
C ASN A 73 2.91 -26.48 2.17
N VAL A 74 3.25 -27.03 1.01
CA VAL A 74 2.78 -26.52 -0.28
C VAL A 74 1.28 -26.78 -0.41
N LEU A 75 0.51 -25.80 -0.86
CA LEU A 75 -0.93 -25.93 -1.04
C LEU A 75 -1.24 -27.01 -2.09
N PRO A 76 -2.03 -28.06 -1.75
CA PRO A 76 -2.41 -29.10 -2.71
C PRO A 76 -3.20 -28.51 -3.87
N GLN A 77 -2.99 -29.02 -5.07
CA GLN A 77 -3.57 -28.52 -6.31
C GLN A 77 -5.11 -28.45 -6.28
N ASN A 78 -5.74 -29.33 -5.51
CA ASN A 78 -7.19 -29.37 -5.32
C ASN A 78 -7.78 -28.08 -4.67
N TYR A 79 -6.96 -27.26 -4.03
CA TYR A 79 -7.39 -26.03 -3.35
C TYR A 79 -7.13 -24.76 -4.17
N TYR A 80 -6.60 -24.85 -5.39
CA TYR A 80 -6.32 -23.68 -6.22
C TYR A 80 -7.57 -22.86 -6.58
N TRP A 81 -8.73 -23.49 -6.64
CA TRP A 81 -9.98 -22.75 -6.81
C TRP A 81 -10.28 -21.75 -5.69
N MET A 82 -9.77 -22.02 -4.47
CA MET A 82 -9.90 -21.08 -3.33
C MET A 82 -9.16 -19.77 -3.60
N ILE A 83 -8.04 -19.81 -4.33
CA ILE A 83 -7.28 -18.61 -4.72
C ILE A 83 -8.14 -17.72 -5.63
N VAL A 84 -8.87 -18.34 -6.55
CA VAL A 84 -9.78 -17.61 -7.46
C VAL A 84 -10.92 -16.96 -6.67
N VAL A 85 -11.55 -17.71 -5.76
CA VAL A 85 -12.62 -17.18 -4.89
C VAL A 85 -12.10 -16.03 -4.02
N LEU A 86 -10.93 -16.22 -3.41
CA LEU A 86 -10.28 -15.18 -2.62
C LEU A 86 -9.99 -13.93 -3.46
N GLY A 87 -9.50 -14.10 -4.68
CA GLY A 87 -9.26 -13.00 -5.61
C GLY A 87 -10.52 -12.20 -5.94
N VAL A 88 -11.64 -12.88 -6.17
CA VAL A 88 -12.94 -12.22 -6.40
C VAL A 88 -13.39 -11.44 -5.16
N ILE A 89 -13.30 -12.05 -3.97
CA ILE A 89 -13.67 -11.40 -2.71
C ILE A 89 -12.82 -10.14 -2.46
N LEU A 90 -11.50 -10.27 -2.64
CA LEU A 90 -10.57 -9.15 -2.45
C LEU A 90 -10.79 -8.06 -3.51
N GLY A 91 -11.10 -8.43 -4.75
CA GLY A 91 -11.45 -7.48 -5.81
C GLY A 91 -12.71 -6.68 -5.48
N CYS A 92 -13.78 -7.34 -5.01
CA CYS A 92 -14.99 -6.67 -4.55
C CYS A 92 -14.71 -5.75 -3.34
N PHE A 93 -13.88 -6.22 -2.41
CA PHE A 93 -13.49 -5.43 -1.24
C PHE A 93 -12.65 -4.20 -1.62
N GLY A 94 -11.75 -4.35 -2.59
CA GLY A 94 -10.98 -3.24 -3.14
C GLY A 94 -11.85 -2.20 -3.84
N ALA A 95 -12.82 -2.63 -4.65
CA ALA A 95 -13.79 -1.74 -5.27
C ALA A 95 -14.64 -0.98 -4.23
N PHE A 96 -15.05 -1.67 -3.18
CA PHE A 96 -15.76 -1.07 -2.05
C PHE A 96 -14.90 -0.05 -1.30
N TYR A 97 -13.62 -0.37 -1.05
CA TYR A 97 -12.67 0.55 -0.43
C TYR A 97 -12.50 1.84 -1.25
N ASN A 98 -12.31 1.69 -2.55
CA ASN A 98 -12.17 2.85 -3.44
C ASN A 98 -13.42 3.74 -3.44
N TRP A 99 -14.60 3.12 -3.56
CA TRP A 99 -15.87 3.85 -3.47
C TRP A 99 -16.02 4.58 -2.12
N PHE A 100 -15.69 3.91 -1.02
CA PHE A 100 -15.76 4.49 0.32
C PHE A 100 -14.80 5.68 0.48
N THR A 101 -13.55 5.54 0.04
CA THR A 101 -12.53 6.61 0.08
C THR A 101 -12.95 7.82 -0.74
N LEU A 102 -13.48 7.62 -1.94
CA LEU A 102 -14.02 8.70 -2.78
C LEU A 102 -15.22 9.39 -2.10
N THR A 103 -16.07 8.65 -1.42
CA THR A 103 -17.20 9.19 -0.68
C THR A 103 -16.72 10.06 0.48
N VAL A 104 -15.74 9.59 1.26
CA VAL A 104 -15.12 10.36 2.34
C VAL A 104 -14.47 11.63 1.80
N GLN A 105 -13.76 11.55 0.67
CA GLN A 105 -13.17 12.72 0.00
C GLN A 105 -14.25 13.74 -0.44
N ALA A 106 -15.36 13.25 -0.96
CA ALA A 106 -16.50 14.11 -1.33
C ALA A 106 -17.13 14.77 -0.11
N MET A 107 -17.21 14.07 1.02
CA MET A 107 -17.67 14.63 2.30
C MET A 107 -16.75 15.76 2.78
N TYR A 108 -15.43 15.57 2.74
CA TYR A 108 -14.46 16.62 3.09
C TYR A 108 -14.61 17.87 2.20
N LYS A 109 -14.84 17.69 0.91
CA LYS A 109 -15.06 18.81 -0.04
C LYS A 109 -16.36 19.55 0.21
N LYS A 110 -17.38 18.89 0.76
CA LYS A 110 -18.69 19.45 1.01
C LYS A 110 -18.75 20.35 2.25
N VAL A 111 -17.80 20.17 3.16
CA VAL A 111 -17.70 20.97 4.40
C VAL A 111 -16.90 22.25 4.10
N SER A 112 -17.59 23.34 3.83
CA SER A 112 -17.01 24.63 3.42
C SER A 112 -16.13 25.30 4.50
N TRP A 113 -16.24 24.88 5.75
CA TRP A 113 -15.43 25.39 6.86
C TRP A 113 -14.05 24.76 6.97
N LEU A 114 -13.81 23.62 6.29
CA LEU A 114 -12.54 22.92 6.29
C LEU A 114 -11.64 23.46 5.15
N ASN A 115 -10.70 24.34 5.51
CA ASN A 115 -9.57 24.72 4.65
C ASN A 115 -8.62 23.54 4.44
N GLU A 116 -7.74 23.59 3.44
CA GLU A 116 -6.76 22.54 3.15
C GLU A 116 -5.93 22.15 4.39
N VAL A 117 -5.55 23.11 5.23
CA VAL A 117 -4.80 22.89 6.47
C VAL A 117 -5.66 22.25 7.57
N THR A 118 -6.90 22.69 7.73
CA THR A 118 -7.78 22.15 8.79
C THR A 118 -8.25 20.73 8.50
N ARG A 119 -8.32 20.33 7.23
CA ARG A 119 -8.59 18.93 6.83
C ARG A 119 -7.53 17.97 7.35
N LEU A 120 -6.26 18.39 7.39
CA LEU A 120 -5.15 17.57 7.89
C LEU A 120 -5.19 17.37 9.40
N LEU A 121 -5.78 18.30 10.16
CA LEU A 121 -5.87 18.17 11.62
C LEU A 121 -6.70 16.95 12.05
N ILE A 122 -7.70 16.55 11.27
CA ILE A 122 -8.56 15.41 11.58
C ILE A 122 -7.78 14.09 11.59
N PRO A 123 -7.07 13.68 10.52
CA PRO A 123 -6.28 12.46 10.56
C PRO A 123 -5.11 12.53 11.56
N PHE A 124 -4.49 13.70 11.76
CA PHE A 124 -3.42 13.85 12.74
C PHE A 124 -3.91 13.68 14.18
N THR A 125 -5.07 14.25 14.53
CA THR A 125 -5.66 14.06 15.86
C THR A 125 -6.09 12.62 16.10
N LEU A 126 -6.68 11.97 15.10
CA LEU A 126 -7.02 10.56 15.15
C LEU A 126 -5.78 9.67 15.29
N ALA A 127 -4.72 9.96 14.52
CA ALA A 127 -3.45 9.26 14.65
C ALA A 127 -2.85 9.43 16.05
N GLY A 128 -2.91 10.63 16.62
CA GLY A 128 -2.48 10.90 17.99
C GLY A 128 -3.27 10.08 19.03
N ILE A 129 -4.58 9.96 18.88
CA ILE A 129 -5.41 9.12 19.76
C ILE A 129 -5.04 7.65 19.60
N PHE A 130 -4.90 7.15 18.37
CA PHE A 130 -4.53 5.76 18.12
C PHE A 130 -3.10 5.43 18.57
N ALA A 131 -2.18 6.38 18.58
CA ALA A 131 -0.84 6.18 19.13
C ALA A 131 -0.84 5.72 20.60
N PHE A 132 -1.84 6.15 21.36
CA PHE A 132 -1.98 5.77 22.78
C PHE A 132 -2.94 4.61 23.02
N THR A 133 -3.91 4.37 22.13
CA THR A 133 -4.97 3.37 22.36
C THR A 133 -4.77 2.09 21.57
N ALA A 134 -4.28 2.19 20.35
CA ALA A 134 -4.08 1.07 19.43
C ALA A 134 -2.95 1.39 18.43
N PRO A 135 -1.69 1.38 18.87
CA PRO A 135 -0.55 1.73 18.01
C PRO A 135 -0.45 0.83 16.76
N GLU A 136 -0.99 -0.38 16.81
CA GLU A 136 -1.02 -1.33 15.68
C GLU A 136 -1.84 -0.80 14.48
N LEU A 137 -2.75 0.16 14.71
CA LEU A 137 -3.51 0.80 13.64
C LEU A 137 -2.68 1.83 12.86
N LEU A 138 -1.57 2.29 13.42
CA LEU A 138 -0.66 3.20 12.76
C LEU A 138 0.33 2.44 11.86
N GLY A 139 1.00 3.16 10.98
CA GLY A 139 1.98 2.55 10.09
C GLY A 139 1.39 1.76 8.93
N SER A 140 2.24 1.00 8.25
CA SER A 140 1.91 0.25 7.02
C SER A 140 1.06 -1.00 7.25
N GLY A 141 0.99 -1.51 8.49
CA GLY A 141 0.27 -2.74 8.83
C GLY A 141 1.17 -3.98 8.93
N HIS A 142 2.48 -3.86 8.84
CA HIS A 142 3.42 -4.98 9.04
C HIS A 142 3.21 -5.62 10.42
N GLU A 143 3.17 -4.81 11.47
CA GLU A 143 2.93 -5.28 12.85
C GLU A 143 1.62 -6.05 12.99
N LEU A 144 0.58 -5.64 12.26
CA LEU A 144 -0.71 -6.35 12.23
C LEU A 144 -0.59 -7.74 11.59
N ILE A 145 0.19 -7.85 10.53
CA ILE A 145 0.42 -9.13 9.84
C ILE A 145 1.22 -10.07 10.73
N ASP A 146 2.25 -9.57 11.41
CA ASP A 146 3.06 -10.36 12.35
C ASP A 146 2.22 -10.84 13.53
N LEU A 147 1.37 -9.98 14.10
CA LEU A 147 0.43 -10.35 15.17
C LEU A 147 -0.57 -11.42 14.73
N MET A 148 -1.02 -11.38 13.47
CA MET A 148 -1.92 -12.39 12.91
C MET A 148 -1.20 -13.72 12.68
N THR A 149 0.06 -13.69 12.25
CA THR A 149 0.88 -14.87 12.00
C THR A 149 1.21 -15.61 13.30
N ASP A 150 1.49 -14.88 14.37
CA ASP A 150 1.75 -15.41 15.70
C ASP A 150 0.51 -16.01 16.40
N HIS A 151 -0.64 -16.08 15.74
CA HIS A 151 -1.92 -16.55 16.30
C HIS A 151 -2.35 -15.88 17.61
N LYS A 152 -1.85 -14.67 17.87
CA LYS A 152 -2.17 -13.90 19.09
C LYS A 152 -3.51 -13.18 19.02
N LEU A 153 -4.09 -13.06 17.82
CA LEU A 153 -5.34 -12.35 17.59
C LEU A 153 -6.53 -13.31 17.46
N LEU A 154 -7.54 -13.09 18.29
CA LEU A 154 -8.84 -13.73 18.12
C LEU A 154 -9.53 -13.19 16.86
N LEU A 155 -10.30 -14.01 16.15
CA LEU A 155 -11.00 -13.62 14.92
C LEU A 155 -11.79 -12.30 15.07
N GLY A 156 -12.45 -12.10 16.21
CA GLY A 156 -13.18 -10.85 16.50
C GLY A 156 -12.27 -9.62 16.58
N GLY A 157 -11.08 -9.76 17.17
CA GLY A 157 -10.07 -8.71 17.21
C GLY A 157 -9.52 -8.38 15.83
N ALA A 158 -9.25 -9.38 15.00
CA ALA A 158 -8.79 -9.19 13.63
C ALA A 158 -9.82 -8.42 12.77
N ILE A 159 -11.11 -8.77 12.87
CA ILE A 159 -12.20 -8.07 12.15
C ILE A 159 -12.32 -6.63 12.64
N PHE A 160 -12.23 -6.39 13.95
CA PHE A 160 -12.28 -5.04 14.52
C PHE A 160 -11.10 -4.18 14.03
N LEU A 161 -9.87 -4.72 14.06
CA LEU A 161 -8.69 -4.01 13.60
C LEU A 161 -8.75 -3.73 12.08
N LEU A 162 -9.25 -4.69 11.30
CA LEU A 162 -9.48 -4.49 9.86
C LEU A 162 -10.46 -3.34 9.61
N ALA A 163 -11.60 -3.32 10.31
CA ALA A 163 -12.59 -2.27 10.15
C ALA A 163 -12.07 -0.90 10.61
N ALA A 164 -11.37 -0.86 11.74
CA ALA A 164 -10.77 0.37 12.27
C ALA A 164 -9.69 0.91 11.33
N LYS A 165 -8.80 0.03 10.82
CA LYS A 165 -7.76 0.40 9.84
C LYS A 165 -8.38 0.89 8.52
N PHE A 166 -9.43 0.22 8.05
CA PHE A 166 -10.17 0.59 6.85
C PHE A 166 -10.73 2.02 6.96
N VAL A 167 -11.42 2.33 8.05
CA VAL A 167 -11.99 3.67 8.28
C VAL A 167 -10.90 4.71 8.47
N PHE A 168 -9.89 4.42 9.28
CA PHE A 168 -8.77 5.33 9.52
C PHE A 168 -8.03 5.67 8.23
N SER A 169 -7.71 4.67 7.43
CA SER A 169 -7.04 4.84 6.14
C SER A 169 -7.88 5.69 5.18
N ALA A 170 -9.19 5.43 5.08
CA ALA A 170 -10.08 6.22 4.25
C ALA A 170 -10.21 7.69 4.72
N VAL A 171 -10.18 7.94 6.03
CA VAL A 171 -10.17 9.30 6.59
C VAL A 171 -8.86 10.01 6.25
N CYS A 172 -7.72 9.33 6.38
CA CYS A 172 -6.40 9.88 6.01
C CYS A 172 -6.34 10.24 4.52
N PHE A 173 -6.59 9.27 3.64
CA PHE A 173 -6.56 9.52 2.19
C PHE A 173 -7.65 10.49 1.72
N GLY A 174 -8.83 10.45 2.34
CA GLY A 174 -9.93 11.36 2.04
C GLY A 174 -9.63 12.81 2.37
N SER A 175 -8.78 13.08 3.38
CA SER A 175 -8.37 14.44 3.74
C SER A 175 -7.50 15.12 2.67
N GLY A 176 -6.91 14.35 1.76
CA GLY A 176 -5.96 14.83 0.74
C GLY A 176 -4.51 14.90 1.26
N ALA A 177 -4.23 14.34 2.43
CA ALA A 177 -2.87 14.11 2.88
C ALA A 177 -2.23 13.01 2.00
N PRO A 178 -0.98 13.22 1.53
CA PRO A 178 -0.24 12.20 0.82
C PRO A 178 0.13 11.02 1.73
#